data_f6d0643c5a6a9a7450b1738b5e0fc4cf
#
_entry.id   f6d0643c5a6a9a7450b1738b5e0fc4cf
#
_cell.length_a   1.000
_cell.length_b   1.000
_cell.length_c   1.000
_cell.angle_alpha   90.00
_cell.angle_beta   90.00
_cell.angle_gamma   90.00
#
_symmetry.space_group_name_H-M   'P 1'
#
loop_
_entity.id
_entity.type
_entity.pdbx_description
1 polymer ?
#
loop_
_entity_poly.entity_id
_entity_poly.type
_entity_poly.pdbx_seq_one_letter_code
_entity_poly.pdbx_strand_id
1 'polypeptide(L)'
;MTPALDSIETVLPVLWFGVIGFGVLMYVLLDGFVLGLGILAPFAEDEHQLDHMMNTAAPIWDGNETWLVLGGAGLLAAFPKAYALVLSALYLPVLLMLIALIFRGVAFEFRFKAVRGKPFWGGAFALGSMVTAFAQGVILGALVEGMPLQDGKYVGGMFGWFSPFSMLTGIALVFGYALLGSSWLILKTEGRLQQVARTLTRPLVLVVVAFMGLVSAWLPFLDSRIMARWFEGGHFWWLSPVPLAALVNAFLLWRAAMREGRDAAPFLLALCFFVLGFIGLVLGLWPYLVPPALTIWEAASPPSSQAFVGIGLIVLLPAILGYTWWSYSVFRGKVEADAGYH
;
A
#
# COMPACT_ATOMS: atom_id res chain seq x y z
N MET A 1 -20.42 -14.69 14.82
CA MET A 1 -20.95 -15.52 13.71
C MET A 1 -21.05 -14.65 12.47
N THR A 2 -20.59 -15.14 11.33
CA THR A 2 -20.83 -14.46 10.04
C THR A 2 -22.29 -14.71 9.65
N PRO A 3 -23.10 -13.67 9.36
CA PRO A 3 -24.48 -13.84 8.90
C PRO A 3 -24.53 -14.55 7.55
N ALA A 4 -25.64 -15.23 7.25
CA ALA A 4 -25.86 -15.80 5.93
C ALA A 4 -25.99 -14.66 4.89
N LEU A 5 -25.48 -14.88 3.68
CA LEU A 5 -25.54 -13.89 2.59
C LEU A 5 -26.81 -14.07 1.76
N ASP A 6 -27.97 -13.95 2.42
CA ASP A 6 -29.30 -14.20 1.88
C ASP A 6 -30.16 -12.93 1.73
N SER A 7 -29.65 -11.79 2.18
CA SER A 7 -30.34 -10.49 2.09
C SER A 7 -29.42 -9.39 1.60
N ILE A 8 -30.00 -8.31 1.08
CA ILE A 8 -29.24 -7.12 0.63
C ILE A 8 -28.47 -6.49 1.80
N GLU A 9 -28.98 -6.59 3.02
CA GLU A 9 -28.35 -6.08 4.24
C GLU A 9 -27.07 -6.81 4.61
N THR A 10 -26.96 -8.08 4.24
CA THR A 10 -25.78 -8.90 4.50
C THR A 10 -24.76 -8.88 3.35
N VAL A 11 -25.23 -8.69 2.11
CA VAL A 11 -24.40 -8.69 0.90
C VAL A 11 -23.70 -7.34 0.67
N LEU A 12 -24.40 -6.21 0.82
CA LEU A 12 -23.83 -4.88 0.54
C LEU A 12 -22.56 -4.57 1.35
N PRO A 13 -22.48 -4.84 2.67
CA PRO A 13 -21.24 -4.62 3.42
C PRO A 13 -20.05 -5.43 2.89
N VAL A 14 -20.28 -6.66 2.41
CA VAL A 14 -19.23 -7.50 1.81
C VAL A 14 -18.74 -6.91 0.50
N LEU A 15 -19.65 -6.45 -0.36
CA LEU A 15 -19.31 -5.79 -1.62
C LEU A 15 -18.49 -4.50 -1.36
N TRP A 16 -18.93 -3.67 -0.42
CA TRP A 16 -18.20 -2.44 -0.06
C TRP A 16 -16.84 -2.73 0.56
N PHE A 17 -16.72 -3.75 1.40
CA PHE A 17 -15.43 -4.19 1.92
C PHE A 17 -14.49 -4.59 0.77
N GLY A 18 -15.01 -5.34 -0.22
CA GLY A 18 -14.24 -5.70 -1.40
C GLY A 18 -13.80 -4.49 -2.24
N VAL A 19 -14.70 -3.53 -2.47
CA VAL A 19 -14.41 -2.31 -3.24
C VAL A 19 -13.35 -1.45 -2.54
N ILE A 20 -13.51 -1.21 -1.23
CA ILE A 20 -12.55 -0.41 -0.45
C ILE A 20 -11.21 -1.13 -0.37
N GLY A 21 -11.22 -2.44 -0.09
CA GLY A 21 -10.02 -3.26 -0.10
C GLY A 21 -9.30 -3.25 -1.44
N PHE A 22 -10.04 -3.33 -2.55
CA PHE A 22 -9.49 -3.18 -3.90
C PHE A 22 -8.89 -1.79 -4.12
N GLY A 23 -9.57 -0.71 -3.70
CA GLY A 23 -9.04 0.66 -3.79
C GLY A 23 -7.74 0.83 -3.02
N VAL A 24 -7.67 0.33 -1.77
CA VAL A 24 -6.46 0.34 -0.95
C VAL A 24 -5.34 -0.47 -1.60
N LEU A 25 -5.66 -1.66 -2.13
CA LEU A 25 -4.68 -2.48 -2.84
C LEU A 25 -4.13 -1.76 -4.07
N MET A 26 -4.99 -1.18 -4.90
CA MET A 26 -4.58 -0.41 -6.08
C MET A 26 -3.68 0.76 -5.69
N TYR A 27 -4.02 1.49 -4.62
CA TYR A 27 -3.16 2.55 -4.11
C TYR A 27 -1.77 2.02 -3.71
N VAL A 28 -1.72 0.95 -2.92
CA VAL A 28 -0.46 0.32 -2.47
C VAL A 28 0.39 -0.15 -3.67
N LEU A 29 -0.23 -0.71 -4.69
CA LEU A 29 0.48 -1.20 -5.87
C LEU A 29 0.98 -0.07 -6.77
N LEU A 30 0.14 0.95 -7.02
CA LEU A 30 0.41 1.99 -8.00
C LEU A 30 1.19 3.18 -7.41
N ASP A 31 0.87 3.62 -6.20
CA ASP A 31 1.60 4.70 -5.55
C ASP A 31 2.80 4.17 -4.74
N GLY A 32 2.76 2.90 -4.33
CA GLY A 32 3.86 2.27 -3.59
C GLY A 32 5.19 2.26 -4.35
N PHE A 33 5.21 2.04 -5.67
CA PHE A 33 6.46 2.15 -6.42
C PHE A 33 6.92 3.61 -6.57
N VAL A 34 6.00 4.58 -6.64
CA VAL A 34 6.34 6.02 -6.69
C VAL A 34 6.96 6.47 -5.37
N LEU A 35 6.36 6.08 -4.25
CA LEU A 35 6.96 6.27 -2.92
C LEU A 35 8.30 5.56 -2.82
N GLY A 36 8.41 4.36 -3.41
CA GLY A 36 9.66 3.61 -3.50
C GLY A 36 10.77 4.35 -4.24
N LEU A 37 10.45 5.07 -5.31
CA LEU A 37 11.43 5.94 -6.00
C LEU A 37 11.96 7.03 -5.07
N GLY A 38 11.08 7.67 -4.29
CA GLY A 38 11.50 8.68 -3.32
C GLY A 38 12.37 8.12 -2.19
N ILE A 39 12.04 6.92 -1.69
CA ILE A 39 12.88 6.22 -0.69
C ILE A 39 14.25 5.89 -1.26
N LEU A 40 14.35 5.59 -2.54
CA LEU A 40 15.61 5.31 -3.24
C LEU A 40 16.34 6.56 -3.73
N ALA A 41 15.72 7.73 -3.73
CA ALA A 41 16.31 8.98 -4.20
C ALA A 41 17.68 9.32 -3.58
N PRO A 42 17.95 9.06 -2.28
CA PRO A 42 19.26 9.29 -1.69
C PRO A 42 20.39 8.42 -2.26
N PHE A 43 20.06 7.37 -3.02
CA PHE A 43 21.04 6.48 -3.67
C PHE A 43 21.31 6.88 -5.12
N ALA A 44 20.72 7.97 -5.63
CA ALA A 44 21.06 8.55 -6.92
C ALA A 44 22.47 9.12 -6.87
N GLU A 45 23.27 8.86 -7.93
CA GLU A 45 24.68 9.27 -8.02
C GLU A 45 24.80 10.79 -8.20
N ASP A 46 23.82 11.41 -8.86
CA ASP A 46 23.78 12.86 -9.13
C ASP A 46 22.34 13.35 -9.34
N GLU A 47 22.18 14.65 -9.52
CA GLU A 47 20.89 15.32 -9.75
C GLU A 47 20.21 14.85 -11.05
N HIS A 48 20.98 14.54 -12.10
CA HIS A 48 20.46 14.08 -13.38
C HIS A 48 19.86 12.67 -13.24
N GLN A 49 20.51 11.79 -12.51
CA GLN A 49 19.99 10.46 -12.23
C GLN A 49 18.71 10.52 -11.38
N LEU A 50 18.64 11.44 -10.40
CA LEU A 50 17.42 11.66 -9.63
C LEU A 50 16.29 12.22 -10.51
N ASP A 51 16.56 13.17 -11.41
CA ASP A 51 15.60 13.67 -12.38
C ASP A 51 15.08 12.52 -13.27
N HIS A 52 15.97 11.65 -13.74
CA HIS A 52 15.60 10.48 -14.53
C HIS A 52 14.69 9.51 -13.73
N MET A 53 15.01 9.22 -12.46
CA MET A 53 14.16 8.41 -11.59
C MET A 53 12.76 9.02 -11.46
N MET A 54 12.65 10.31 -11.17
CA MET A 54 11.36 11.01 -11.02
C MET A 54 10.57 11.03 -12.32
N ASN A 55 11.23 11.26 -13.47
CA ASN A 55 10.58 11.27 -14.78
C ASN A 55 9.89 9.93 -15.12
N THR A 56 10.35 8.80 -14.56
CA THR A 56 9.68 7.51 -14.78
C THR A 56 8.26 7.46 -14.21
N ALA A 57 7.93 8.30 -13.23
CA ALA A 57 6.63 8.34 -12.57
C ALA A 57 5.88 9.67 -12.74
N ALA A 58 6.57 10.73 -13.20
CA ALA A 58 5.99 12.07 -13.33
C ALA A 58 4.63 12.13 -14.08
N PRO A 59 4.38 11.36 -15.16
CA PRO A 59 3.10 11.43 -15.86
C PRO A 59 1.96 10.65 -15.21
N ILE A 60 2.20 9.87 -14.13
CA ILE A 60 1.22 8.92 -13.58
C ILE A 60 0.99 9.04 -12.07
N TRP A 61 1.87 9.72 -11.33
CA TRP A 61 1.82 9.75 -9.85
C TRP A 61 0.52 10.32 -9.29
N ASP A 62 0.00 11.41 -9.87
CA ASP A 62 -1.23 12.08 -9.41
C ASP A 62 -2.46 11.17 -9.59
N GLY A 63 -2.54 10.47 -10.72
CA GLY A 63 -3.60 9.48 -10.97
C GLY A 63 -3.61 8.32 -9.97
N ASN A 64 -2.45 7.95 -9.42
CA ASN A 64 -2.34 6.88 -8.44
C ASN A 64 -2.95 7.27 -7.09
N GLU A 65 -2.88 8.56 -6.69
CA GLU A 65 -3.48 9.05 -5.44
C GLU A 65 -5.01 8.98 -5.43
N THR A 66 -5.66 8.94 -6.60
CA THR A 66 -7.12 8.77 -6.72
C THR A 66 -7.62 7.53 -5.97
N TRP A 67 -6.82 6.46 -5.93
CA TRP A 67 -7.17 5.23 -5.23
C TRP A 67 -7.19 5.39 -3.70
N LEU A 68 -6.34 6.25 -3.14
CA LEU A 68 -6.37 6.60 -1.72
C LEU A 68 -7.67 7.36 -1.38
N VAL A 69 -8.05 8.29 -2.25
CA VAL A 69 -9.31 9.06 -2.09
C VAL A 69 -10.53 8.13 -2.16
N LEU A 70 -10.54 7.18 -3.10
CA LEU A 70 -11.59 6.16 -3.19
C LEU A 70 -11.70 5.34 -1.91
N GLY A 71 -10.57 4.89 -1.35
CA GLY A 71 -10.51 4.14 -0.10
C GLY A 71 -11.09 4.93 1.07
N GLY A 72 -10.65 6.18 1.26
CA GLY A 72 -11.09 7.05 2.36
C GLY A 72 -12.57 7.46 2.24
N ALA A 73 -12.99 7.91 1.06
CA ALA A 73 -14.38 8.30 0.80
C ALA A 73 -15.33 7.09 0.88
N GLY A 74 -14.92 5.94 0.34
CA GLY A 74 -15.67 4.69 0.44
C GLY A 74 -15.84 4.23 1.89
N LEU A 75 -14.77 4.31 2.69
CA LEU A 75 -14.83 3.98 4.11
C LEU A 75 -15.82 4.88 4.86
N LEU A 76 -15.80 6.20 4.61
CA LEU A 76 -16.75 7.14 5.20
C LEU A 76 -18.19 6.83 4.80
N ALA A 77 -18.44 6.54 3.54
CA ALA A 77 -19.79 6.33 3.00
C ALA A 77 -20.40 4.99 3.44
N ALA A 78 -19.63 3.90 3.32
CA ALA A 78 -20.12 2.55 3.59
C ALA A 78 -19.98 2.14 5.06
N PHE A 79 -18.94 2.63 5.76
CA PHE A 79 -18.58 2.22 7.12
C PHE A 79 -18.27 3.42 8.04
N PRO A 80 -19.21 4.36 8.25
CA PRO A 80 -18.98 5.60 8.98
C PRO A 80 -18.51 5.39 10.42
N LYS A 81 -18.99 4.32 11.09
CA LYS A 81 -18.53 3.99 12.45
C LYS A 81 -17.05 3.61 12.47
N ALA A 82 -16.62 2.77 11.52
CA ALA A 82 -15.21 2.41 11.41
C ALA A 82 -14.34 3.62 11.04
N TYR A 83 -14.80 4.45 10.10
CA TYR A 83 -14.12 5.70 9.74
C TYR A 83 -13.89 6.59 10.96
N ALA A 84 -14.92 6.82 11.77
CA ALA A 84 -14.83 7.65 12.97
C ALA A 84 -13.84 7.07 14.00
N LEU A 85 -13.87 5.75 14.25
CA LEU A 85 -12.98 5.07 15.19
C LEU A 85 -11.52 5.10 14.72
N VAL A 86 -11.28 4.73 13.46
CA VAL A 86 -9.93 4.69 12.87
C VAL A 86 -9.30 6.08 12.87
N LEU A 87 -10.03 7.12 12.43
CA LEU A 87 -9.49 8.47 12.44
C LEU A 87 -9.31 9.03 13.85
N SER A 88 -10.17 8.68 14.81
CA SER A 88 -9.96 9.09 16.20
C SER A 88 -8.70 8.49 16.82
N ALA A 89 -8.40 7.23 16.50
CA ALA A 89 -7.24 6.52 17.01
C ALA A 89 -5.94 6.88 16.29
N LEU A 90 -6.00 7.09 14.98
CA LEU A 90 -4.85 7.20 14.08
C LEU A 90 -4.69 8.60 13.45
N TYR A 91 -5.32 9.64 14.03
CA TYR A 91 -5.30 10.97 13.40
C TYR A 91 -3.89 11.53 13.23
N LEU A 92 -2.96 11.28 14.17
CA LEU A 92 -1.58 11.76 14.06
C LEU A 92 -0.82 11.10 12.92
N PRO A 93 -0.72 9.76 12.80
CA PRO A 93 -0.04 9.15 11.68
C PRO A 93 -0.75 9.42 10.34
N VAL A 94 -2.09 9.55 10.32
CA VAL A 94 -2.83 9.95 9.10
C VAL A 94 -2.48 11.38 8.70
N LEU A 95 -2.47 12.32 9.64
CA LEU A 95 -2.11 13.72 9.38
C LEU A 95 -0.65 13.82 8.89
N LEU A 96 0.27 13.10 9.54
CA LEU A 96 1.68 13.04 9.14
C LEU A 96 1.83 12.50 7.71
N MET A 97 1.09 11.42 7.38
CA MET A 97 1.04 10.86 6.04
C MET A 97 0.58 11.88 5.01
N LEU A 98 -0.53 12.59 5.27
CA LEU A 98 -1.08 13.56 4.34
C LEU A 98 -0.14 14.77 4.13
N ILE A 99 0.47 15.29 5.19
CA ILE A 99 1.47 16.37 5.08
C ILE A 99 2.67 15.90 4.24
N ALA A 100 3.16 14.69 4.49
CA ALA A 100 4.28 14.12 3.76
C ALA A 100 3.94 13.91 2.26
N LEU A 101 2.72 13.46 1.95
CA LEU A 101 2.22 13.36 0.56
C LEU A 101 2.16 14.71 -0.14
N ILE A 102 1.75 15.79 0.55
CA ILE A 102 1.78 17.14 -0.02
C ILE A 102 3.20 17.53 -0.40
N PHE A 103 4.19 17.35 0.48
CA PHE A 103 5.58 17.65 0.17
C PHE A 103 6.11 16.82 -1.00
N ARG A 104 5.78 15.54 -1.06
CA ARG A 104 6.16 14.65 -2.14
C ARG A 104 5.52 15.09 -3.48
N GLY A 105 4.21 15.39 -3.49
CA GLY A 105 3.52 15.85 -4.68
C GLY A 105 4.04 17.18 -5.20
N VAL A 106 4.22 18.15 -4.31
CA VAL A 106 4.80 19.47 -4.66
C VAL A 106 6.22 19.31 -5.23
N ALA A 107 7.00 18.34 -4.75
CA ALA A 107 8.35 18.11 -5.26
C ALA A 107 8.36 17.74 -6.75
N PHE A 108 7.37 16.98 -7.27
CA PHE A 108 7.27 16.68 -8.70
C PHE A 108 7.11 17.94 -9.56
N GLU A 109 6.32 18.91 -9.10
CA GLU A 109 6.04 20.13 -9.87
C GLU A 109 7.17 21.16 -9.77
N PHE A 110 7.74 21.32 -8.57
CA PHE A 110 8.66 22.41 -8.30
C PHE A 110 10.11 22.06 -8.64
N ARG A 111 10.54 20.81 -8.50
CA ARG A 111 11.92 20.41 -8.76
C ARG A 111 12.33 20.67 -10.21
N PHE A 112 11.50 20.32 -11.18
CA PHE A 112 11.80 20.50 -12.60
C PHE A 112 11.79 21.98 -13.05
N LYS A 113 11.08 22.84 -12.32
CA LYS A 113 11.00 24.29 -12.57
C LYS A 113 12.03 25.10 -11.76
N ALA A 114 12.67 24.47 -10.74
CA ALA A 114 13.57 25.16 -9.85
C ALA A 114 14.95 25.40 -10.50
N VAL A 115 15.35 26.66 -10.61
CA VAL A 115 16.72 27.07 -11.02
C VAL A 115 17.67 26.96 -9.81
N ARG A 116 17.19 27.33 -8.62
CA ARG A 116 17.88 27.20 -7.34
C ARG A 116 17.00 26.39 -6.39
N GLY A 117 17.61 25.52 -5.60
CA GLY A 117 16.87 24.70 -4.61
C GLY A 117 16.42 23.33 -5.11
N LYS A 118 16.91 22.83 -6.25
CA LYS A 118 16.70 21.44 -6.69
C LYS A 118 16.99 20.42 -5.57
N PRO A 119 18.12 20.51 -4.82
CA PRO A 119 18.42 19.57 -3.73
C PRO A 119 17.36 19.58 -2.62
N PHE A 120 16.78 20.76 -2.30
CA PHE A 120 15.70 20.86 -1.32
C PHE A 120 14.47 20.05 -1.78
N TRP A 121 14.06 20.20 -3.04
CA TRP A 121 12.92 19.44 -3.58
C TRP A 121 13.22 17.96 -3.74
N GLY A 122 14.49 17.60 -4.05
CA GLY A 122 14.93 16.20 -4.01
C GLY A 122 14.82 15.60 -2.60
N GLY A 123 15.22 16.35 -1.58
CA GLY A 123 15.05 16.00 -0.17
C GLY A 123 13.57 15.91 0.24
N ALA A 124 12.72 16.83 -0.23
CA ALA A 124 11.28 16.81 0.01
C ALA A 124 10.61 15.57 -0.61
N PHE A 125 11.02 15.18 -1.82
CA PHE A 125 10.58 13.95 -2.46
C PHE A 125 10.99 12.72 -1.67
N ALA A 126 12.27 12.63 -1.26
CA ALA A 126 12.80 11.50 -0.52
C ALA A 126 12.14 11.37 0.87
N LEU A 127 12.17 12.44 1.66
CA LEU A 127 11.66 12.44 3.03
C LEU A 127 10.14 12.29 3.05
N GLY A 128 9.42 13.00 2.15
CA GLY A 128 7.98 12.89 2.01
C GLY A 128 7.55 11.46 1.69
N SER A 129 8.23 10.80 0.76
CA SER A 129 7.95 9.40 0.42
C SER A 129 8.24 8.43 1.56
N MET A 130 9.38 8.61 2.25
CA MET A 130 9.77 7.76 3.38
C MET A 130 8.80 7.90 4.56
N VAL A 131 8.45 9.14 4.93
CA VAL A 131 7.51 9.41 6.02
C VAL A 131 6.11 8.90 5.69
N THR A 132 5.65 9.08 4.44
CA THR A 132 4.38 8.53 3.98
C THR A 132 4.34 7.01 4.09
N ALA A 133 5.35 6.32 3.56
CA ALA A 133 5.43 4.87 3.63
C ALA A 133 5.47 4.36 5.07
N PHE A 134 6.29 4.99 5.92
CA PHE A 134 6.37 4.66 7.33
C PHE A 134 5.03 4.86 8.04
N ALA A 135 4.37 6.00 7.85
CA ALA A 135 3.08 6.30 8.47
C ALA A 135 1.99 5.31 8.01
N GLN A 136 1.94 4.93 6.74
CA GLN A 136 1.02 3.90 6.23
C GLN A 136 1.24 2.55 6.91
N GLY A 137 2.49 2.13 7.05
CA GLY A 137 2.81 0.89 7.75
C GLY A 137 2.45 0.94 9.23
N VAL A 138 2.67 2.07 9.90
CA VAL A 138 2.25 2.29 11.30
C VAL A 138 0.73 2.23 11.42
N ILE A 139 -0.02 2.88 10.53
CA ILE A 139 -1.49 2.84 10.48
C ILE A 139 -1.97 1.39 10.34
N LEU A 140 -1.39 0.65 9.41
CA LEU A 140 -1.72 -0.76 9.20
C LEU A 140 -1.42 -1.61 10.43
N GLY A 141 -0.23 -1.45 11.02
CA GLY A 141 0.17 -2.21 12.21
C GLY A 141 -0.74 -1.94 13.41
N ALA A 142 -1.02 -0.67 13.69
CA ALA A 142 -1.91 -0.29 14.79
C ALA A 142 -3.36 -0.77 14.56
N LEU A 143 -3.84 -0.78 13.30
CA LEU A 143 -5.15 -1.35 12.96
C LEU A 143 -5.21 -2.85 13.23
N VAL A 144 -4.16 -3.58 12.82
CA VAL A 144 -4.07 -5.04 12.99
C VAL A 144 -3.94 -5.45 14.46
N GLU A 145 -3.16 -4.69 15.23
CA GLU A 145 -2.99 -4.90 16.68
C GLU A 145 -4.29 -4.68 17.46
N GLY A 146 -5.16 -3.83 16.90
CA GLY A 146 -6.44 -3.48 17.49
C GLY A 146 -6.37 -2.19 18.31
N MET A 147 -7.55 -1.59 18.50
CA MET A 147 -7.70 -0.30 19.20
C MET A 147 -8.43 -0.50 20.52
N PRO A 148 -7.95 0.06 21.65
CA PRO A 148 -8.67 -0.01 22.92
C PRO A 148 -9.95 0.82 22.84
N LEU A 149 -11.08 0.14 22.98
CA LEU A 149 -12.41 0.75 22.96
C LEU A 149 -13.13 0.54 24.28
N GLN A 150 -13.84 1.58 24.74
CA GLN A 150 -14.77 1.52 25.85
C GLN A 150 -16.07 2.20 25.44
N ASP A 151 -17.21 1.51 25.61
CA ASP A 151 -18.54 1.99 25.19
C ASP A 151 -18.58 2.46 23.72
N GLY A 152 -17.88 1.74 22.83
CA GLY A 152 -17.82 2.06 21.40
C GLY A 152 -16.96 3.30 21.05
N LYS A 153 -16.21 3.86 22.00
CA LYS A 153 -15.31 5.00 21.80
C LYS A 153 -13.87 4.61 22.01
N TYR A 154 -12.98 5.24 21.27
CA TYR A 154 -11.55 5.06 21.44
C TYR A 154 -11.05 5.70 22.74
N VAL A 155 -10.26 4.95 23.53
CA VAL A 155 -9.73 5.37 24.83
C VAL A 155 -8.19 5.28 24.93
N GLY A 156 -7.51 4.95 23.84
CA GLY A 156 -6.05 4.73 23.83
C GLY A 156 -5.19 6.00 23.87
N GLY A 157 -5.80 7.20 23.91
CA GLY A 157 -5.06 8.46 23.95
C GLY A 157 -4.35 8.79 22.62
N MET A 158 -3.62 9.92 22.62
CA MET A 158 -2.98 10.48 21.42
C MET A 158 -1.93 9.55 20.78
N PHE A 159 -1.24 8.74 21.56
CA PHE A 159 -0.14 7.87 21.13
C PHE A 159 -0.48 6.38 21.26
N GLY A 160 -1.75 6.00 21.35
CA GLY A 160 -2.16 4.60 21.45
C GLY A 160 -1.81 3.74 20.22
N TRP A 161 -1.48 4.37 19.11
CA TRP A 161 -0.98 3.73 17.90
C TRP A 161 0.53 3.39 17.96
N PHE A 162 1.25 3.95 18.92
CA PHE A 162 2.69 3.77 19.06
C PHE A 162 2.99 2.46 19.82
N SER A 163 3.29 1.41 19.11
CA SER A 163 3.67 0.10 19.64
C SER A 163 4.88 -0.47 18.91
N PRO A 164 5.60 -1.42 19.50
CA PRO A 164 6.69 -2.10 18.81
C PRO A 164 6.25 -2.77 17.49
N PHE A 165 5.02 -3.31 17.45
CA PHE A 165 4.49 -3.96 16.26
C PHE A 165 4.15 -2.94 15.15
N SER A 166 3.49 -1.84 15.49
CA SER A 166 3.19 -0.78 14.52
C SER A 166 4.47 -0.11 13.98
N MET A 167 5.50 0.05 14.81
CA MET A 167 6.81 0.56 14.37
C MET A 167 7.50 -0.43 13.41
N LEU A 168 7.45 -1.73 13.73
CA LEU A 168 7.99 -2.78 12.87
C LEU A 168 7.30 -2.77 11.49
N THR A 169 5.97 -2.69 11.45
CA THR A 169 5.21 -2.64 10.19
C THR A 169 5.47 -1.35 9.41
N GLY A 170 5.70 -0.22 10.11
CA GLY A 170 6.15 1.04 9.51
C GLY A 170 7.46 0.88 8.75
N ILE A 171 8.47 0.33 9.42
CA ILE A 171 9.79 0.06 8.81
C ILE A 171 9.66 -0.96 7.67
N ALA A 172 8.90 -2.03 7.88
CA ALA A 172 8.69 -3.07 6.87
C ALA A 172 8.11 -2.50 5.57
N LEU A 173 7.14 -1.58 5.65
CA LEU A 173 6.52 -0.99 4.47
C LEU A 173 7.46 -0.04 3.72
N VAL A 174 8.35 0.67 4.41
CA VAL A 174 9.41 1.46 3.75
C VAL A 174 10.29 0.58 2.88
N PHE A 175 10.77 -0.57 3.39
CA PHE A 175 11.53 -1.53 2.57
C PHE A 175 10.69 -2.18 1.49
N GLY A 176 9.42 -2.45 1.76
CA GLY A 176 8.47 -2.97 0.76
C GLY A 176 8.32 -2.03 -0.43
N TYR A 177 8.12 -0.74 -0.18
CA TYR A 177 8.01 0.24 -1.26
C TYR A 177 9.34 0.50 -1.97
N ALA A 178 10.48 0.47 -1.25
CA ALA A 178 11.78 0.47 -1.90
C ALA A 178 11.95 -0.70 -2.88
N LEU A 179 11.44 -1.89 -2.54
CA LEU A 179 11.42 -3.05 -3.43
C LEU A 179 10.55 -2.81 -4.68
N LEU A 180 9.36 -2.22 -4.54
CA LEU A 180 8.52 -1.82 -5.68
C LEU A 180 9.23 -0.78 -6.55
N GLY A 181 9.81 0.26 -5.95
CA GLY A 181 10.53 1.32 -6.67
C GLY A 181 11.75 0.79 -7.43
N SER A 182 12.57 -0.07 -6.80
CA SER A 182 13.74 -0.66 -7.46
C SER A 182 13.34 -1.56 -8.63
N SER A 183 12.28 -2.36 -8.48
CA SER A 183 11.77 -3.21 -9.55
C SER A 183 11.12 -2.40 -10.69
N TRP A 184 10.48 -1.27 -10.38
CA TRP A 184 9.99 -0.30 -11.37
C TRP A 184 11.13 0.32 -12.17
N LEU A 185 12.24 0.72 -11.53
CA LEU A 185 13.42 1.24 -12.24
C LEU A 185 14.01 0.21 -13.20
N ILE A 186 14.02 -1.09 -12.84
CA ILE A 186 14.45 -2.15 -13.78
C ILE A 186 13.57 -2.15 -15.03
N LEU A 187 12.27 -1.98 -14.88
CA LEU A 187 11.31 -1.94 -16.00
C LEU A 187 11.49 -0.70 -16.87
N LYS A 188 11.69 0.48 -16.24
CA LYS A 188 11.54 1.79 -16.91
C LYS A 188 12.83 2.43 -17.36
N THR A 189 13.99 1.92 -16.94
CA THR A 189 15.28 2.54 -17.25
C THR A 189 16.25 1.57 -17.94
N GLU A 190 17.35 2.10 -18.45
CA GLU A 190 18.46 1.36 -19.06
C GLU A 190 19.81 1.77 -18.46
N GLY A 191 20.86 1.10 -18.87
CA GLY A 191 22.24 1.45 -18.52
C GLY A 191 22.55 1.38 -17.03
N ARG A 192 23.25 2.40 -16.53
CA ARG A 192 23.78 2.44 -15.15
C ARG A 192 22.67 2.40 -14.10
N LEU A 193 21.61 3.21 -14.27
CA LEU A 193 20.51 3.28 -13.29
C LEU A 193 19.78 1.94 -13.16
N GLN A 194 19.54 1.24 -14.28
CA GLN A 194 18.96 -0.10 -14.25
C GLN A 194 19.85 -1.11 -13.52
N GLN A 195 21.17 -1.05 -13.74
CA GLN A 195 22.11 -1.96 -13.05
C GLN A 195 22.12 -1.72 -11.54
N VAL A 196 22.14 -0.46 -11.10
CA VAL A 196 22.03 -0.10 -9.69
C VAL A 196 20.71 -0.64 -9.10
N ALA A 197 19.59 -0.44 -9.80
CA ALA A 197 18.29 -0.96 -9.39
C ALA A 197 18.30 -2.49 -9.23
N ARG A 198 18.90 -3.24 -10.16
CA ARG A 198 19.04 -4.71 -10.05
C ARG A 198 19.86 -5.11 -8.83
N THR A 199 20.95 -4.39 -8.55
CA THR A 199 21.82 -4.66 -7.40
C THR A 199 21.08 -4.42 -6.07
N LEU A 200 20.25 -3.38 -6.00
CA LEU A 200 19.44 -3.05 -4.82
C LEU A 200 18.25 -4.00 -4.63
N THR A 201 17.60 -4.43 -5.71
CA THR A 201 16.40 -5.28 -5.63
C THR A 201 16.65 -6.59 -4.88
N ARG A 202 17.81 -7.22 -5.07
CA ARG A 202 18.12 -8.54 -4.45
C ARG A 202 18.15 -8.51 -2.92
N PRO A 203 18.95 -7.66 -2.26
CA PRO A 203 18.94 -7.56 -0.80
C PRO A 203 17.58 -7.09 -0.29
N LEU A 204 16.88 -6.20 -1.02
CA LEU A 204 15.54 -5.74 -0.64
C LEU A 204 14.53 -6.89 -0.58
N VAL A 205 14.56 -7.84 -1.52
CA VAL A 205 13.71 -9.05 -1.45
C VAL A 205 13.94 -9.80 -0.15
N LEU A 206 15.19 -10.04 0.24
CA LEU A 206 15.53 -10.77 1.46
C LEU A 206 15.07 -10.02 2.72
N VAL A 207 15.26 -8.70 2.75
CA VAL A 207 14.83 -7.85 3.87
C VAL A 207 13.31 -7.85 4.00
N VAL A 208 12.58 -7.71 2.88
CA VAL A 208 11.11 -7.70 2.89
C VAL A 208 10.55 -9.06 3.29
N VAL A 209 11.14 -10.16 2.81
CA VAL A 209 10.77 -11.53 3.24
C VAL A 209 11.02 -11.71 4.74
N ALA A 210 12.14 -11.22 5.28
CA ALA A 210 12.42 -11.29 6.70
C ALA A 210 11.39 -10.49 7.53
N PHE A 211 11.05 -9.26 7.11
CA PHE A 211 9.99 -8.48 7.76
C PHE A 211 8.63 -9.16 7.67
N MET A 212 8.26 -9.69 6.52
CA MET A 212 7.01 -10.42 6.36
C MET A 212 6.97 -11.66 7.26
N GLY A 213 8.07 -12.39 7.38
CA GLY A 213 8.19 -13.51 8.30
C GLY A 213 8.03 -13.09 9.76
N LEU A 214 8.69 -11.99 10.18
CA LEU A 214 8.57 -11.44 11.53
C LEU A 214 7.15 -11.00 11.85
N VAL A 215 6.51 -10.23 10.97
CA VAL A 215 5.12 -9.78 11.14
C VAL A 215 4.18 -10.99 11.20
N SER A 216 4.31 -11.95 10.29
CA SER A 216 3.47 -13.16 10.27
C SER A 216 3.65 -14.02 11.51
N ALA A 217 4.89 -14.14 12.02
CA ALA A 217 5.16 -14.88 13.25
C ALA A 217 4.63 -14.15 14.50
N TRP A 218 4.53 -12.82 14.48
CA TRP A 218 4.05 -12.03 15.62
C TRP A 218 2.51 -12.01 15.70
N LEU A 219 1.81 -11.99 14.56
CA LEU A 219 0.35 -11.89 14.49
C LEU A 219 -0.43 -12.86 15.39
N PRO A 220 -0.09 -14.17 15.47
CA PRO A 220 -0.80 -15.12 16.36
C PRO A 220 -0.71 -14.79 17.84
N PHE A 221 0.33 -14.04 18.26
CA PHE A 221 0.53 -13.63 19.65
C PHE A 221 -0.23 -12.35 20.02
N LEU A 222 -0.66 -11.56 19.04
CA LEU A 222 -1.46 -10.36 19.26
C LEU A 222 -2.92 -10.69 19.56
N ASP A 223 -3.47 -11.70 18.89
CA ASP A 223 -4.88 -12.07 19.02
C ASP A 223 -5.04 -13.60 18.96
N SER A 224 -5.57 -14.19 20.03
CA SER A 224 -5.86 -15.62 20.09
C SER A 224 -6.79 -16.13 18.99
N ARG A 225 -7.66 -15.26 18.42
CA ARG A 225 -8.53 -15.59 17.31
C ARG A 225 -7.75 -15.80 16.01
N ILE A 226 -6.68 -15.05 15.78
CA ILE A 226 -5.78 -15.26 14.64
C ILE A 226 -5.09 -16.62 14.81
N MET A 227 -4.61 -16.92 16.02
CA MET A 227 -4.02 -18.23 16.35
C MET A 227 -5.02 -19.37 16.07
N ALA A 228 -6.24 -19.26 16.62
CA ALA A 228 -7.29 -20.26 16.42
C ALA A 228 -7.63 -20.43 14.92
N ARG A 229 -7.77 -19.32 14.19
CA ARG A 229 -8.06 -19.35 12.74
C ARG A 229 -7.01 -20.09 11.94
N TRP A 230 -5.73 -19.93 12.27
CA TRP A 230 -4.64 -20.56 11.53
C TRP A 230 -4.41 -22.02 11.92
N PHE A 231 -4.53 -22.34 13.21
CA PHE A 231 -4.04 -23.62 13.75
C PHE A 231 -5.13 -24.55 14.28
N GLU A 232 -6.38 -24.08 14.49
CA GLU A 232 -7.48 -24.91 14.91
C GLU A 232 -8.33 -25.38 13.71
N GLY A 233 -9.04 -26.50 13.89
CA GLY A 233 -10.03 -27.00 12.92
C GLY A 233 -9.47 -27.42 11.56
N GLY A 234 -8.16 -27.62 11.42
CA GLY A 234 -7.52 -28.02 10.16
C GLY A 234 -7.42 -26.89 9.12
N HIS A 235 -7.71 -25.65 9.49
CA HIS A 235 -7.64 -24.50 8.59
C HIS A 235 -6.21 -24.23 8.07
N PHE A 236 -5.19 -24.65 8.79
CA PHE A 236 -3.79 -24.53 8.38
C PHE A 236 -3.56 -25.02 6.94
N TRP A 237 -4.14 -26.16 6.56
CA TRP A 237 -3.96 -26.73 5.23
C TRP A 237 -4.58 -25.87 4.12
N TRP A 238 -5.65 -25.13 4.41
CA TRP A 238 -6.33 -24.25 3.45
C TRP A 238 -5.70 -22.86 3.37
N LEU A 239 -5.07 -22.39 4.45
CA LEU A 239 -4.47 -21.06 4.53
C LEU A 239 -2.97 -21.08 4.16
N SER A 240 -2.26 -22.17 4.43
CA SER A 240 -0.83 -22.31 4.15
C SER A 240 -0.40 -22.13 2.68
N PRO A 241 -1.24 -22.37 1.65
CA PRO A 241 -0.87 -22.08 0.27
C PRO A 241 -0.51 -20.60 0.02
N VAL A 242 -1.10 -19.64 0.76
CA VAL A 242 -0.81 -18.21 0.58
C VAL A 242 0.61 -17.83 0.98
N PRO A 243 1.09 -18.11 2.22
CA PRO A 243 2.47 -17.83 2.59
C PRO A 243 3.48 -18.66 1.77
N LEU A 244 3.14 -19.89 1.40
CA LEU A 244 3.99 -20.69 0.53
C LEU A 244 4.13 -20.07 -0.87
N ALA A 245 3.02 -19.63 -1.48
CA ALA A 245 3.03 -18.91 -2.74
C ALA A 245 3.85 -17.60 -2.65
N ALA A 246 3.76 -16.88 -1.53
CA ALA A 246 4.56 -15.68 -1.30
C ALA A 246 6.07 -15.99 -1.26
N LEU A 247 6.48 -17.07 -0.59
CA LEU A 247 7.89 -17.49 -0.56
C LEU A 247 8.40 -17.94 -1.95
N VAL A 248 7.61 -18.71 -2.68
CA VAL A 248 7.93 -19.12 -4.07
C VAL A 248 8.04 -17.87 -4.95
N ASN A 249 7.08 -16.95 -4.86
CA ASN A 249 7.11 -15.71 -5.63
C ASN A 249 8.33 -14.83 -5.29
N ALA A 250 8.68 -14.73 -4.01
CA ALA A 250 9.88 -14.00 -3.57
C ALA A 250 11.16 -14.61 -4.14
N PHE A 251 11.26 -15.94 -4.16
CA PHE A 251 12.39 -16.65 -4.78
C PHE A 251 12.45 -16.38 -6.29
N LEU A 252 11.31 -16.41 -6.98
CA LEU A 252 11.24 -16.09 -8.41
C LEU A 252 11.62 -14.63 -8.68
N LEU A 253 11.17 -13.69 -7.83
CA LEU A 253 11.53 -12.27 -7.90
C LEU A 253 13.05 -12.07 -7.72
N TRP A 254 13.63 -12.70 -6.70
CA TRP A 254 15.06 -12.65 -6.44
C TRP A 254 15.88 -13.18 -7.64
N ARG A 255 15.43 -14.27 -8.28
CA ARG A 255 16.05 -14.79 -9.50
C ARG A 255 15.86 -13.89 -10.71
N ALA A 256 14.64 -13.31 -10.87
CA ALA A 256 14.30 -12.46 -12.00
C ALA A 256 15.11 -11.15 -11.99
N ALA A 257 15.38 -10.60 -10.81
CA ALA A 257 16.19 -9.39 -10.66
C ALA A 257 17.62 -9.53 -11.23
N MET A 258 18.12 -10.77 -11.38
CA MET A 258 19.44 -11.05 -11.94
C MET A 258 19.46 -11.29 -13.46
N ARG A 259 18.29 -11.55 -14.05
CA ARG A 259 18.21 -11.93 -15.46
C ARG A 259 18.06 -10.68 -16.32
N GLU A 260 18.99 -10.47 -17.23
CA GLU A 260 18.86 -9.48 -18.29
C GLU A 260 17.84 -9.94 -19.35
N GLY A 261 17.23 -8.97 -20.04
CA GLY A 261 16.30 -9.21 -21.13
C GLY A 261 14.86 -9.56 -20.70
N ARG A 262 14.55 -9.61 -19.39
CA ARG A 262 13.19 -9.80 -18.84
C ARG A 262 12.87 -8.73 -17.81
N ASP A 263 12.93 -7.48 -18.22
CA ASP A 263 12.87 -6.32 -17.34
C ASP A 263 11.51 -6.12 -16.65
N ALA A 264 10.42 -6.63 -17.24
CA ALA A 264 9.09 -6.58 -16.64
C ALA A 264 8.88 -7.61 -15.49
N ALA A 265 9.60 -8.72 -15.53
CA ALA A 265 9.37 -9.82 -14.58
C ALA A 265 9.62 -9.41 -13.11
N PRO A 266 10.68 -8.67 -12.74
CA PRO A 266 10.89 -8.24 -11.36
C PRO A 266 9.73 -7.39 -10.83
N PHE A 267 9.23 -6.44 -11.61
CA PHE A 267 8.14 -5.57 -11.19
C PHE A 267 6.82 -6.34 -11.04
N LEU A 268 6.46 -7.18 -12.00
CA LEU A 268 5.24 -7.99 -11.93
C LEU A 268 5.26 -8.96 -10.74
N LEU A 269 6.41 -9.56 -10.45
CA LEU A 269 6.57 -10.43 -9.28
C LEU A 269 6.54 -9.64 -7.97
N ALA A 270 7.06 -8.41 -7.95
CA ALA A 270 6.94 -7.53 -6.79
C ALA A 270 5.48 -7.14 -6.53
N LEU A 271 4.70 -6.79 -7.57
CA LEU A 271 3.26 -6.56 -7.44
C LEU A 271 2.52 -7.81 -6.93
N CYS A 272 2.83 -8.98 -7.49
CA CYS A 272 2.24 -10.25 -7.04
C CYS A 272 2.56 -10.54 -5.56
N PHE A 273 3.77 -10.20 -5.10
CA PHE A 273 4.17 -10.35 -3.70
C PHE A 273 3.31 -9.51 -2.76
N PHE A 274 3.02 -8.26 -3.12
CA PHE A 274 2.13 -7.39 -2.36
C PHE A 274 0.67 -7.87 -2.38
N VAL A 275 0.19 -8.37 -3.53
CA VAL A 275 -1.15 -8.97 -3.62
C VAL A 275 -1.28 -10.18 -2.69
N LEU A 276 -0.29 -11.05 -2.66
CA LEU A 276 -0.28 -12.22 -1.76
C LEU A 276 -0.25 -11.80 -0.28
N GLY A 277 0.55 -10.78 0.06
CA GLY A 277 0.56 -10.20 1.40
C GLY A 277 -0.81 -9.62 1.79
N PHE A 278 -1.45 -8.88 0.88
CA PHE A 278 -2.79 -8.32 1.09
C PHE A 278 -3.85 -9.41 1.26
N ILE A 279 -3.81 -10.47 0.47
CA ILE A 279 -4.71 -11.63 0.63
C ILE A 279 -4.52 -12.26 2.02
N GLY A 280 -3.27 -12.47 2.44
CA GLY A 280 -2.96 -12.99 3.77
C GLY A 280 -3.51 -12.11 4.90
N LEU A 281 -3.40 -10.78 4.75
CA LEU A 281 -3.95 -9.80 5.69
C LEU A 281 -5.48 -9.90 5.76
N VAL A 282 -6.17 -9.88 4.61
CA VAL A 282 -7.64 -10.00 4.55
C VAL A 282 -8.12 -11.31 5.17
N LEU A 283 -7.47 -12.42 4.86
CA LEU A 283 -7.80 -13.72 5.45
C LEU A 283 -7.59 -13.74 6.97
N GLY A 284 -6.57 -13.04 7.46
CA GLY A 284 -6.29 -12.92 8.91
C GLY A 284 -7.31 -12.08 9.65
N LEU A 285 -7.76 -10.97 9.07
CA LEU A 285 -8.63 -9.99 9.73
C LEU A 285 -10.13 -10.24 9.54
N TRP A 286 -10.53 -10.96 8.49
CA TRP A 286 -11.94 -11.23 8.22
C TRP A 286 -12.68 -11.82 9.44
N PRO A 287 -13.92 -11.39 9.78
CA PRO A 287 -14.74 -10.38 9.11
C PRO A 287 -14.61 -8.97 9.73
N TYR A 288 -13.54 -8.69 10.46
CA TYR A 288 -13.38 -7.43 11.18
C TYR A 288 -12.84 -6.33 10.26
N LEU A 289 -13.50 -5.16 10.34
CA LEU A 289 -13.00 -3.93 9.74
C LEU A 289 -12.10 -3.17 10.73
N VAL A 290 -12.46 -3.21 12.03
CA VAL A 290 -11.63 -2.72 13.14
C VAL A 290 -11.47 -3.87 14.14
N PRO A 291 -10.39 -4.65 14.07
CA PRO A 291 -10.17 -5.77 14.98
C PRO A 291 -9.94 -5.30 16.42
N PRO A 292 -10.39 -6.04 17.40
CA PRO A 292 -11.37 -7.13 17.40
C PRO A 292 -12.82 -6.64 17.54
N ALA A 293 -13.05 -5.34 17.51
CA ALA A 293 -14.21 -4.69 18.07
C ALA A 293 -15.38 -4.51 17.09
N LEU A 294 -15.09 -4.40 15.78
CA LEU A 294 -16.12 -4.02 14.82
C LEU A 294 -16.02 -4.84 13.54
N THR A 295 -17.05 -5.63 13.28
CA THR A 295 -17.21 -6.37 12.02
C THR A 295 -17.71 -5.46 10.90
N ILE A 296 -17.61 -5.93 9.65
CA ILE A 296 -18.12 -5.20 8.48
C ILE A 296 -19.62 -4.92 8.57
N TRP A 297 -20.41 -5.81 9.14
CA TRP A 297 -21.87 -5.65 9.29
C TRP A 297 -22.23 -4.64 10.38
N GLU A 298 -21.53 -4.66 11.51
CA GLU A 298 -21.73 -3.71 12.61
C GLU A 298 -21.29 -2.28 12.26
N ALA A 299 -20.29 -2.17 11.38
CA ALA A 299 -19.77 -0.90 10.90
C ALA A 299 -20.63 -0.26 9.81
N ALA A 300 -21.44 -1.07 9.12
CA ALA A 300 -22.15 -0.69 7.91
C ALA A 300 -23.14 0.47 8.12
N SER A 301 -23.18 1.36 7.14
CA SER A 301 -24.25 2.36 6.99
C SER A 301 -25.56 1.68 6.54
N PRO A 302 -26.73 2.34 6.65
CA PRO A 302 -27.98 1.78 6.18
C PRO A 302 -27.89 1.31 4.72
N PRO A 303 -28.58 0.20 4.34
CA PRO A 303 -28.54 -0.36 3.00
C PRO A 303 -28.91 0.64 1.89
N SER A 304 -29.86 1.54 2.17
CA SER A 304 -30.25 2.61 1.23
C SER A 304 -29.10 3.57 0.92
N SER A 305 -28.29 3.94 1.92
CA SER A 305 -27.11 4.79 1.75
C SER A 305 -26.03 4.08 0.96
N GLN A 306 -25.74 2.82 1.30
CA GLN A 306 -24.78 2.00 0.56
C GLN A 306 -25.18 1.81 -0.90
N ALA A 307 -26.48 1.52 -1.17
CA ALA A 307 -26.99 1.36 -2.52
C ALA A 307 -26.90 2.68 -3.32
N PHE A 308 -27.28 3.80 -2.72
CA PHE A 308 -27.20 5.12 -3.36
C PHE A 308 -25.77 5.47 -3.81
N VAL A 309 -24.79 5.34 -2.91
CA VAL A 309 -23.38 5.59 -3.24
C VAL A 309 -22.85 4.55 -4.24
N GLY A 310 -23.34 3.31 -4.15
CA GLY A 310 -23.03 2.21 -5.08
C GLY A 310 -23.39 2.52 -6.53
N ILE A 311 -24.49 3.23 -6.78
CA ILE A 311 -24.87 3.68 -8.14
C ILE A 311 -23.78 4.58 -8.73
N GLY A 312 -23.27 5.54 -7.95
CA GLY A 312 -22.15 6.38 -8.38
C GLY A 312 -20.88 5.57 -8.66
N LEU A 313 -20.60 4.58 -7.81
CA LEU A 313 -19.42 3.72 -7.96
C LEU A 313 -19.45 2.87 -9.24
N ILE A 314 -20.62 2.38 -9.67
CA ILE A 314 -20.80 1.61 -10.92
C ILE A 314 -20.31 2.41 -12.13
N VAL A 315 -20.43 3.74 -12.11
CA VAL A 315 -19.95 4.62 -13.18
C VAL A 315 -18.48 5.02 -12.95
N LEU A 316 -18.15 5.44 -11.74
CA LEU A 316 -16.84 6.00 -11.42
C LEU A 316 -15.72 4.94 -11.45
N LEU A 317 -15.96 3.73 -10.94
CA LEU A 317 -14.92 2.71 -10.86
C LEU A 317 -14.44 2.26 -12.26
N PRO A 318 -15.30 1.95 -13.25
CA PRO A 318 -14.86 1.69 -14.61
C PRO A 318 -14.16 2.88 -15.26
N ALA A 319 -14.60 4.12 -14.99
CA ALA A 319 -13.94 5.31 -15.52
C ALA A 319 -12.51 5.48 -14.97
N ILE A 320 -12.32 5.30 -13.64
CA ILE A 320 -11.01 5.36 -13.00
C ILE A 320 -10.10 4.23 -13.53
N LEU A 321 -10.61 3.01 -13.64
CA LEU A 321 -9.86 1.87 -14.20
C LEU A 321 -9.47 2.12 -15.65
N GLY A 322 -10.39 2.61 -16.46
CA GLY A 322 -10.15 2.96 -17.87
C GLY A 322 -9.09 4.05 -18.01
N TYR A 323 -9.17 5.12 -17.19
CA TYR A 323 -8.17 6.18 -17.15
C TYR A 323 -6.79 5.65 -16.70
N THR A 324 -6.75 4.87 -15.63
CA THR A 324 -5.50 4.25 -15.13
C THR A 324 -4.87 3.40 -16.23
N TRP A 325 -5.63 2.48 -16.82
CA TRP A 325 -5.13 1.63 -17.89
C TRP A 325 -4.63 2.45 -19.09
N TRP A 326 -5.37 3.47 -19.51
CA TRP A 326 -4.99 4.33 -20.62
C TRP A 326 -3.70 5.09 -20.33
N SER A 327 -3.59 5.72 -19.16
CA SER A 327 -2.39 6.45 -18.72
C SER A 327 -1.14 5.54 -18.75
N TYR A 328 -1.22 4.37 -18.14
CA TYR A 328 -0.10 3.41 -18.15
C TYR A 328 0.21 2.86 -19.56
N SER A 329 -0.78 2.78 -20.45
CA SER A 329 -0.56 2.33 -21.83
C SER A 329 0.12 3.38 -22.69
N VAL A 330 -0.20 4.66 -22.49
CA VAL A 330 0.43 5.80 -23.19
C VAL A 330 1.89 5.93 -22.80
N PHE A 331 2.19 5.87 -21.51
CA PHE A 331 3.54 6.01 -20.99
C PHE A 331 4.28 4.67 -20.82
N ARG A 332 3.92 3.67 -21.63
CA ARG A 332 4.64 2.38 -21.66
C ARG A 332 6.04 2.55 -22.29
N GLY A 333 6.92 1.63 -21.95
CA GLY A 333 8.30 1.64 -22.49
C GLY A 333 9.29 2.23 -21.49
N LYS A 334 10.53 2.31 -21.93
CA LYS A 334 11.63 2.88 -21.14
C LYS A 334 11.67 4.40 -21.31
N VAL A 335 12.11 5.08 -20.27
CA VAL A 335 12.25 6.54 -20.25
C VAL A 335 13.72 6.86 -20.57
N GLU A 336 13.95 7.72 -21.54
CA GLU A 336 15.30 8.19 -21.88
C GLU A 336 15.82 9.12 -20.77
N ALA A 337 17.14 9.08 -20.53
CA ALA A 337 17.79 9.86 -19.48
C ALA A 337 17.61 11.38 -19.68
N ASP A 338 17.56 11.84 -20.93
CA ASP A 338 17.42 13.25 -21.31
C ASP A 338 15.95 13.66 -21.58
N ALA A 339 14.99 12.77 -21.37
CA ALA A 339 13.58 13.11 -21.51
C ALA A 339 13.17 14.13 -20.43
N GLY A 340 13.07 15.40 -20.82
CA GLY A 340 12.55 16.46 -19.95
C GLY A 340 11.04 16.29 -19.73
N TYR A 341 10.60 16.43 -18.48
CA TYR A 341 9.17 16.60 -18.17
C TYR A 341 8.80 18.07 -18.47
N HIS A 342 7.98 18.27 -19.50
CA HIS A 342 7.49 19.58 -19.93
C HIS A 342 6.00 19.73 -19.64
#